data_42b1d02a27430fdf7497547c2505d55e
#
_entry.id   42b1d02a27430fdf7497547c2505d55e
#
_cell.length_a   1.000
_cell.length_b   1.000
_cell.length_c   1.000
_cell.angle_alpha   90.00
_cell.angle_beta   90.00
_cell.angle_gamma   90.00
#
_symmetry.space_group_name_H-M   'P 1'
#
loop_
_entity.id
_entity.type
_entity.pdbx_description
1 polymer ?
#
loop_
_entity_poly.entity_id
_entity_poly.type
_entity_poly.pdbx_seq_one_letter_code
_entity_poly.pdbx_strand_id
1 'polypeptide(L)'
;MPNRRAKLSREIQTASPGFPSTPTAKSLLAAPPLAREFFARDAITVARDLLGKLLIRRDGRRLLAGRIVEDEAYLGAADPAAHAYTGRTPRNAVLFGPPGHAYVYFIYGNHYCTNVSCMPEGDAGCVLLRALEPVWGLEAMAEARGLELSEESPTSQVRLISSGPGRMSEALDITRARDNGKDMTTRQSGLWFAGDGYRPERVTATPRIGIKKAVAEPLRFVIAGNPFVSGPRVS
;
A
#
# COMPACT_ATOMS: atom_id res chain seq x y z
N MET A 1 -22.25 19.89 -26.26
CA MET A 1 -22.10 18.60 -25.59
C MET A 1 -21.40 18.84 -24.29
N PRO A 2 -22.04 18.78 -23.10
CA PRO A 2 -21.36 19.02 -21.84
C PRO A 2 -20.49 17.83 -21.46
N ASN A 3 -19.33 18.17 -20.94
CA ASN A 3 -18.16 17.38 -20.59
C ASN A 3 -18.49 16.21 -19.63
N ARG A 4 -18.58 14.99 -20.13
CA ARG A 4 -18.80 13.75 -19.36
C ARG A 4 -17.65 13.38 -18.41
N ARG A 5 -16.49 14.06 -18.53
CA ARG A 5 -15.28 13.78 -17.72
C ARG A 5 -15.30 14.33 -16.30
N ALA A 6 -16.26 15.16 -15.92
CA ALA A 6 -16.27 15.84 -14.62
C ALA A 6 -17.12 15.13 -13.55
N LYS A 7 -17.78 14.00 -13.85
CA LYS A 7 -18.78 13.38 -12.96
C LYS A 7 -18.32 12.13 -12.18
N LEU A 8 -17.30 11.41 -12.64
CA LEU A 8 -16.78 10.22 -11.92
C LEU A 8 -16.06 10.55 -10.59
N SER A 9 -15.79 11.82 -10.33
CA SER A 9 -15.19 12.28 -9.06
C SER A 9 -16.16 12.35 -7.88
N ARG A 10 -17.44 11.99 -8.10
CA ARG A 10 -18.47 12.00 -7.05
C ARG A 10 -19.08 10.62 -6.93
N GLU A 11 -18.77 9.95 -5.83
CA GLU A 11 -19.57 8.88 -5.23
C GLU A 11 -19.56 7.52 -5.95
N ILE A 12 -18.44 6.81 -5.96
CA ILE A 12 -18.56 5.37 -5.80
C ILE A 12 -18.79 5.16 -4.28
N GLN A 13 -20.03 5.18 -3.86
CA GLN A 13 -20.43 4.66 -2.57
C GLN A 13 -20.23 3.14 -2.60
N THR A 14 -19.02 2.69 -2.31
CA THR A 14 -18.81 1.33 -1.83
C THR A 14 -19.29 1.32 -0.38
N ALA A 15 -20.60 1.39 -0.20
CA ALA A 15 -21.24 1.22 1.09
C ALA A 15 -21.19 -0.27 1.48
N SER A 16 -20.02 -0.75 1.86
CA SER A 16 -19.91 -1.90 2.75
C SER A 16 -20.26 -1.39 4.16
N PRO A 17 -21.11 -2.08 4.94
CA PRO A 17 -21.43 -1.67 6.30
C PRO A 17 -20.14 -1.54 7.11
N GLY A 18 -19.90 -0.38 7.74
CA GLY A 18 -18.73 -0.13 8.60
C GLY A 18 -17.62 0.74 8.00
N PHE A 19 -17.71 1.19 6.74
CA PHE A 19 -16.71 2.12 6.19
C PHE A 19 -17.03 3.57 6.53
N PRO A 20 -16.02 4.37 6.95
CA PRO A 20 -16.19 5.81 7.12
C PRO A 20 -16.56 6.44 5.78
N SER A 21 -17.21 7.60 5.83
CA SER A 21 -17.52 8.40 4.64
C SER A 21 -16.27 8.56 3.76
N THR A 22 -16.43 8.47 2.44
CA THR A 22 -15.35 8.66 1.47
C THR A 22 -14.60 9.96 1.78
N PRO A 23 -13.27 9.92 2.01
CA PRO A 23 -12.52 11.11 2.36
C PRO A 23 -12.53 12.12 1.21
N THR A 24 -12.53 13.41 1.52
CA THR A 24 -12.39 14.48 0.54
C THR A 24 -10.91 14.77 0.25
N ALA A 25 -10.60 15.40 -0.90
CA ALA A 25 -9.24 15.86 -1.17
C ALA A 25 -8.68 16.73 -0.04
N LYS A 26 -9.52 17.61 0.54
CA LYS A 26 -9.16 18.47 1.66
C LYS A 26 -8.81 17.65 2.91
N SER A 27 -9.62 16.66 3.27
CA SER A 27 -9.34 15.80 4.43
C SER A 27 -8.09 14.93 4.22
N LEU A 28 -7.87 14.39 3.02
CA LEU A 28 -6.65 13.63 2.69
C LEU A 28 -5.38 14.49 2.83
N LEU A 29 -5.42 15.72 2.34
CA LEU A 29 -4.30 16.66 2.44
C LEU A 29 -4.12 17.19 3.87
N ALA A 30 -5.16 17.24 4.68
CA ALA A 30 -5.11 17.65 6.09
C ALA A 30 -4.65 16.51 7.01
N ALA A 31 -4.90 15.24 6.64
CA ALA A 31 -4.55 14.09 7.47
C ALA A 31 -3.05 14.07 7.79
N PRO A 32 -2.65 14.02 9.08
CA PRO A 32 -1.24 14.06 9.45
C PRO A 32 -0.52 12.81 8.92
N PRO A 33 0.71 12.94 8.39
CA PRO A 33 1.53 11.79 8.09
C PRO A 33 1.76 10.94 9.34
N LEU A 34 1.91 9.63 9.17
CA LEU A 34 2.36 8.77 10.26
C LEU A 34 3.78 9.15 10.66
N ALA A 35 4.02 9.31 11.95
CA ALA A 35 5.33 9.67 12.48
C ALA A 35 6.36 8.55 12.27
N ARG A 36 7.65 8.87 12.27
CA ARG A 36 8.74 7.91 12.07
C ARG A 36 8.75 6.81 13.12
N GLU A 37 8.38 7.14 14.35
CA GLU A 37 8.27 6.23 15.48
C GLU A 37 7.26 5.10 15.23
N PHE A 38 6.25 5.34 14.38
CA PHE A 38 5.32 4.30 13.95
C PHE A 38 6.06 3.17 13.24
N PHE A 39 7.09 3.48 12.46
CA PHE A 39 7.88 2.55 11.66
C PHE A 39 9.12 2.02 12.40
N ALA A 40 9.58 2.69 13.47
CA ALA A 40 10.72 2.26 14.30
C ALA A 40 10.36 1.09 15.24
N ARG A 41 9.54 0.16 14.76
CA ARG A 41 9.04 -1.01 15.49
C ARG A 41 9.26 -2.27 14.66
N ASP A 42 9.05 -3.44 15.25
CA ASP A 42 9.14 -4.71 14.53
C ASP A 42 8.14 -4.77 13.34
N ALA A 43 8.53 -5.52 12.30
CA ALA A 43 7.78 -5.57 11.05
C ALA A 43 6.37 -6.15 11.19
N ILE A 44 6.14 -7.06 12.14
CA ILE A 44 4.82 -7.67 12.38
C ILE A 44 3.87 -6.63 12.97
N THR A 45 4.34 -5.89 13.98
CA THR A 45 3.57 -4.81 14.61
C THR A 45 3.25 -3.72 13.59
N VAL A 46 4.24 -3.29 12.79
CA VAL A 46 4.03 -2.27 11.75
C VAL A 46 3.03 -2.76 10.71
N ALA A 47 3.15 -3.99 10.20
CA ALA A 47 2.23 -4.53 9.20
C ALA A 47 0.79 -4.55 9.70
N ARG A 48 0.56 -5.07 10.91
CA ARG A 48 -0.80 -5.11 11.49
C ARG A 48 -1.41 -3.73 11.67
N ASP A 49 -0.61 -2.75 12.09
CA ASP A 49 -1.07 -1.39 12.36
C ASP A 49 -1.19 -0.53 11.09
N LEU A 50 -0.53 -0.90 9.98
CA LEU A 50 -0.67 -0.28 8.67
C LEU A 50 -2.02 -0.62 8.01
N LEU A 51 -2.61 -1.77 8.31
CA LEU A 51 -3.93 -2.09 7.78
C LEU A 51 -4.96 -1.04 8.18
N GLY A 52 -5.70 -0.56 7.21
CA GLY A 52 -6.65 0.51 7.38
C GLY A 52 -6.07 1.93 7.27
N LYS A 53 -4.74 2.11 7.28
CA LYS A 53 -4.12 3.41 7.00
C LYS A 53 -4.20 3.75 5.51
N LEU A 54 -4.00 5.01 5.20
CA LEU A 54 -3.99 5.52 3.83
C LEU A 54 -2.57 5.59 3.30
N LEU A 55 -2.38 5.13 2.08
CA LEU A 55 -1.22 5.48 1.26
C LEU A 55 -1.66 6.57 0.28
N ILE A 56 -0.99 7.72 0.33
CA ILE A 56 -1.35 8.91 -0.44
C ILE A 56 -0.20 9.27 -1.37
N ARG A 57 -0.53 9.48 -2.64
CA ARG A 57 0.37 10.02 -3.67
C ARG A 57 -0.12 11.39 -4.09
N ARG A 58 0.78 12.37 -4.08
CA ARG A 58 0.57 13.68 -4.70
C ARG A 58 1.67 13.98 -5.70
N ASP A 59 1.27 14.30 -6.93
CA ASP A 59 2.16 14.75 -7.98
C ASP A 59 1.55 16.01 -8.64
N GLY A 60 2.09 17.16 -8.31
CA GLY A 60 1.48 18.43 -8.69
C GLY A 60 0.03 18.57 -8.22
N ARG A 61 -0.90 18.58 -9.18
CA ARG A 61 -2.37 18.64 -8.92
C ARG A 61 -3.00 17.26 -8.77
N ARG A 62 -2.31 16.20 -9.20
CA ARG A 62 -2.80 14.83 -9.12
C ARG A 62 -2.71 14.34 -7.69
N LEU A 63 -3.82 13.91 -7.13
CA LEU A 63 -3.92 13.29 -5.81
C LEU A 63 -4.55 11.91 -5.97
N LEU A 64 -3.88 10.89 -5.46
CA LEU A 64 -4.35 9.50 -5.42
C LEU A 64 -4.27 9.02 -3.98
N ALA A 65 -5.24 8.25 -3.54
CA ALA A 65 -5.18 7.63 -2.21
C ALA A 65 -5.86 6.26 -2.20
N GLY A 66 -5.26 5.33 -1.49
CA GLY A 66 -5.82 4.01 -1.24
C GLY A 66 -5.67 3.61 0.23
N ARG A 67 -6.64 2.87 0.76
CA ARG A 67 -6.59 2.25 2.07
C ARG A 67 -5.86 0.93 1.99
N ILE A 68 -4.87 0.72 2.83
CA ILE A 68 -4.11 -0.54 2.89
C ILE A 68 -5.04 -1.62 3.44
N VAL A 69 -5.25 -2.69 2.67
CA VAL A 69 -6.12 -3.82 3.04
C VAL A 69 -5.37 -5.14 3.10
N GLU A 70 -4.12 -5.16 2.60
CA GLU A 70 -3.24 -6.32 2.60
C GLU A 70 -1.79 -5.90 2.58
N ASP A 71 -0.99 -6.54 3.42
CA ASP A 71 0.46 -6.39 3.45
C ASP A 71 1.17 -7.67 3.93
N GLU A 72 2.51 -7.67 3.87
CA GLU A 72 3.36 -8.77 4.35
C GLU A 72 4.55 -8.22 5.14
N ALA A 73 4.79 -8.81 6.33
CA ALA A 73 5.97 -8.51 7.12
C ALA A 73 7.18 -9.34 6.67
N TYR A 74 8.36 -8.70 6.65
CA TYR A 74 9.66 -9.30 6.37
C TYR A 74 10.64 -8.91 7.48
N LEU A 75 11.18 -9.91 8.21
CA LEU A 75 11.85 -9.74 9.50
C LEU A 75 13.38 -9.55 9.40
N GLY A 76 13.89 -9.14 8.24
CA GLY A 76 15.31 -8.89 8.06
C GLY A 76 16.17 -10.14 8.17
N ALA A 77 17.21 -10.10 9.01
CA ALA A 77 18.16 -11.21 9.16
C ALA A 77 17.56 -12.48 9.78
N ALA A 78 16.41 -12.37 10.44
CA ALA A 78 15.70 -13.52 11.01
C ALA A 78 14.78 -14.24 10.02
N ASP A 79 14.60 -13.69 8.80
CA ASP A 79 13.63 -14.16 7.82
C ASP A 79 14.31 -14.61 6.52
N PRO A 80 14.41 -15.92 6.24
CA PRO A 80 15.04 -16.43 5.02
C PRO A 80 14.39 -15.96 3.72
N ALA A 81 13.17 -15.44 3.77
CA ALA A 81 12.46 -14.86 2.61
C ALA A 81 12.74 -13.35 2.43
N ALA A 82 13.34 -12.69 3.42
CA ALA A 82 13.62 -11.25 3.36
C ALA A 82 14.83 -10.94 2.46
N HIS A 83 14.77 -9.83 1.73
CA HIS A 83 15.91 -9.34 0.94
C HIS A 83 17.13 -8.96 1.81
N ALA A 84 16.92 -8.69 3.08
CA ALA A 84 17.97 -8.34 4.04
C ALA A 84 18.56 -9.57 4.77
N TYR A 85 18.06 -10.79 4.53
CA TYR A 85 18.52 -12.00 5.19
C TYR A 85 20.03 -12.23 5.07
N THR A 86 20.60 -11.96 3.90
CA THR A 86 22.04 -12.13 3.63
C THR A 86 22.87 -10.87 3.91
N GLY A 87 22.30 -9.90 4.60
CA GLY A 87 22.95 -8.65 4.95
C GLY A 87 22.72 -7.50 3.95
N ARG A 88 23.44 -6.41 4.21
CA ARG A 88 23.31 -5.16 3.44
C ARG A 88 23.99 -5.25 2.08
N THR A 89 23.29 -4.80 1.05
CA THR A 89 23.79 -4.64 -0.32
C THR A 89 23.39 -3.26 -0.86
N PRO A 90 23.98 -2.77 -1.98
CA PRO A 90 23.53 -1.53 -2.61
C PRO A 90 22.04 -1.54 -3.01
N ARG A 91 21.50 -2.73 -3.30
CA ARG A 91 20.09 -2.88 -3.70
C ARG A 91 19.13 -2.67 -2.53
N ASN A 92 19.45 -3.18 -1.34
CA ASN A 92 18.58 -3.19 -0.17
C ASN A 92 19.02 -2.20 0.92
N ALA A 93 19.99 -1.33 0.63
CA ALA A 93 20.56 -0.39 1.60
C ALA A 93 19.52 0.48 2.32
N VAL A 94 18.40 0.81 1.65
CA VAL A 94 17.28 1.57 2.24
C VAL A 94 16.70 0.87 3.47
N LEU A 95 16.68 -0.47 3.52
CA LEU A 95 16.13 -1.23 4.65
C LEU A 95 16.93 -1.06 5.94
N PHE A 96 18.22 -0.70 5.84
CA PHE A 96 19.14 -0.52 6.96
C PHE A 96 19.28 0.96 7.38
N GLY A 97 18.58 1.86 6.70
CA GLY A 97 18.54 3.28 7.02
C GLY A 97 17.40 3.62 7.98
N PRO A 98 17.09 4.92 8.14
CA PRO A 98 15.99 5.35 8.98
C PRO A 98 14.67 4.68 8.58
N PRO A 99 13.82 4.27 9.54
CA PRO A 99 12.54 3.64 9.24
C PRO A 99 11.56 4.61 8.58
N GLY A 100 10.57 4.08 7.87
CA GLY A 100 9.56 4.86 7.18
C GLY A 100 9.95 5.29 5.75
N HIS A 101 11.02 4.71 5.18
CA HIS A 101 11.44 4.99 3.81
C HIS A 101 10.92 3.95 2.83
N ALA A 102 10.58 4.39 1.62
CA ALA A 102 10.13 3.53 0.54
C ALA A 102 11.30 2.66 0.03
N TYR A 103 11.12 1.34 0.07
CA TYR A 103 11.99 0.40 -0.63
C TYR A 103 11.23 -0.16 -1.84
N VAL A 104 11.61 0.31 -3.02
CA VAL A 104 10.96 -0.07 -4.29
C VAL A 104 11.92 -0.88 -5.14
N TYR A 105 11.49 -2.07 -5.56
CA TYR A 105 12.28 -2.92 -6.43
C TYR A 105 11.48 -3.47 -7.61
N PHE A 106 12.18 -3.78 -8.69
CA PHE A 106 11.62 -4.32 -9.92
C PHE A 106 11.62 -5.85 -9.87
N ILE A 107 10.53 -6.49 -10.27
CA ILE A 107 10.35 -7.93 -10.24
C ILE A 107 9.63 -8.43 -11.49
N TYR A 108 9.92 -9.65 -11.90
CA TYR A 108 9.34 -10.35 -13.07
C TYR A 108 9.48 -9.61 -14.41
N GLY A 109 10.36 -8.60 -14.52
CA GLY A 109 10.59 -7.87 -15.75
C GLY A 109 9.51 -6.84 -16.13
N ASN A 110 8.44 -6.67 -15.31
CA ASN A 110 7.31 -5.82 -15.66
C ASN A 110 6.64 -5.09 -14.49
N HIS A 111 7.01 -5.40 -13.23
CA HIS A 111 6.32 -4.83 -12.07
C HIS A 111 7.27 -4.24 -11.03
N TYR A 112 6.80 -3.25 -10.31
CA TYR A 112 7.43 -2.75 -9.08
C TYR A 112 6.71 -3.28 -7.85
N CYS A 113 7.48 -3.59 -6.80
CA CYS A 113 6.96 -3.88 -5.47
C CYS A 113 7.37 -2.74 -4.54
N THR A 114 6.41 -2.24 -3.77
CA THR A 114 6.60 -1.14 -2.83
C THR A 114 6.57 -1.64 -1.41
N ASN A 115 7.65 -1.38 -0.67
CA ASN A 115 7.76 -1.68 0.75
C ASN A 115 8.02 -0.38 1.51
N VAL A 116 7.75 -0.41 2.82
CA VAL A 116 8.24 0.60 3.76
C VAL A 116 9.23 -0.05 4.72
N SER A 117 10.40 0.60 4.92
CA SER A 117 11.38 0.17 5.91
C SER A 117 10.82 0.33 7.33
N CYS A 118 11.12 -0.62 8.20
CA CYS A 118 10.80 -0.58 9.62
C CYS A 118 11.98 -1.10 10.44
N MET A 119 11.87 -1.14 11.76
CA MET A 119 12.94 -1.38 12.73
C MET A 119 13.80 -0.12 12.95
N PRO A 120 14.54 -0.04 14.06
CA PRO A 120 15.55 1.00 14.28
C PRO A 120 16.59 1.04 13.15
N GLU A 121 17.20 2.20 12.95
CA GLU A 121 18.30 2.35 11.99
C GLU A 121 19.45 1.39 12.30
N GLY A 122 19.96 0.71 11.28
CA GLY A 122 20.96 -0.35 11.40
C GLY A 122 20.37 -1.76 11.37
N ASP A 123 19.12 -1.92 11.83
CA ASP A 123 18.35 -3.16 11.68
C ASP A 123 17.55 -3.11 10.38
N ALA A 124 17.21 -4.29 9.84
CA ALA A 124 16.53 -4.36 8.56
C ALA A 124 15.24 -5.15 8.66
N GLY A 125 14.13 -4.45 8.62
CA GLY A 125 12.80 -5.03 8.43
C GLY A 125 12.01 -4.21 7.44
N CYS A 126 10.98 -4.79 6.85
CA CYS A 126 10.08 -4.03 5.99
C CYS A 126 8.69 -4.65 5.93
N VAL A 127 7.75 -3.82 5.49
CA VAL A 127 6.39 -4.25 5.16
C VAL A 127 6.17 -4.06 3.67
N LEU A 128 5.90 -5.15 2.95
CA LEU A 128 5.47 -5.13 1.55
C LEU A 128 3.99 -4.78 1.48
N LEU A 129 3.66 -3.70 0.79
CA LEU A 129 2.28 -3.34 0.49
C LEU A 129 1.76 -4.21 -0.66
N ARG A 130 0.61 -4.87 -0.48
CA ARG A 130 0.10 -5.83 -1.44
C ARG A 130 -1.19 -5.41 -2.13
N ALA A 131 -2.10 -4.81 -1.39
CA ALA A 131 -3.36 -4.36 -1.97
C ALA A 131 -3.90 -3.11 -1.26
N LEU A 132 -4.56 -2.28 -2.05
CA LEU A 132 -5.26 -1.09 -1.57
C LEU A 132 -6.72 -1.15 -2.02
N GLU A 133 -7.61 -0.63 -1.17
CA GLU A 133 -8.92 -0.18 -1.57
C GLU A 133 -8.80 1.27 -2.05
N PRO A 134 -9.06 1.58 -3.35
CA PRO A 134 -8.99 2.94 -3.84
C PRO A 134 -10.01 3.84 -3.13
N VAL A 135 -9.58 4.98 -2.58
CA VAL A 135 -10.46 5.92 -1.88
C VAL A 135 -10.50 7.32 -2.52
N TRP A 136 -9.51 7.64 -3.37
CA TRP A 136 -9.47 8.88 -4.13
C TRP A 136 -8.65 8.75 -5.39
N GLY A 137 -9.15 9.34 -6.51
CA GLY A 137 -8.45 9.34 -7.80
C GLY A 137 -8.60 8.04 -8.58
N LEU A 138 -9.72 7.34 -8.44
CA LEU A 138 -10.03 6.05 -9.05
C LEU A 138 -9.82 6.06 -10.57
N GLU A 139 -10.34 7.09 -11.29
CA GLU A 139 -10.19 7.22 -12.75
C GLU A 139 -8.71 7.24 -13.16
N ALA A 140 -7.90 8.06 -12.48
CA ALA A 140 -6.50 8.18 -12.81
C ALA A 140 -5.70 6.91 -12.45
N MET A 141 -6.12 6.16 -11.43
CA MET A 141 -5.57 4.84 -11.12
C MET A 141 -5.95 3.81 -12.17
N ALA A 142 -7.20 3.82 -12.65
CA ALA A 142 -7.69 2.94 -13.71
C ALA A 142 -6.96 3.23 -15.03
N GLU A 143 -6.81 4.52 -15.39
CA GLU A 143 -6.04 4.94 -16.56
C GLU A 143 -4.59 4.44 -16.51
N ALA A 144 -3.90 4.60 -15.37
CA ALA A 144 -2.54 4.10 -15.17
C ALA A 144 -2.44 2.56 -15.33
N ARG A 145 -3.54 1.85 -15.07
CA ARG A 145 -3.67 0.39 -15.21
C ARG A 145 -4.19 -0.04 -16.59
N GLY A 146 -4.49 0.88 -17.50
CA GLY A 146 -5.12 0.58 -18.79
C GLY A 146 -6.51 -0.05 -18.64
N LEU A 147 -7.26 0.29 -17.58
CA LEU A 147 -8.58 -0.24 -17.29
C LEU A 147 -9.66 0.78 -17.66
N GLU A 148 -10.67 0.35 -18.37
CA GLU A 148 -11.89 1.14 -18.62
C GLU A 148 -12.92 0.80 -17.53
N LEU A 149 -13.28 1.78 -16.72
CA LEU A 149 -14.27 1.67 -15.67
C LEU A 149 -15.39 2.71 -15.86
N SER A 150 -16.60 2.34 -15.43
CA SER A 150 -17.76 3.21 -15.34
C SER A 150 -18.33 3.25 -13.93
N GLU A 151 -19.28 4.13 -13.65
CA GLU A 151 -19.99 4.18 -12.36
C GLU A 151 -20.70 2.85 -12.04
N GLU A 152 -21.04 2.07 -13.07
CA GLU A 152 -21.73 0.78 -12.96
C GLU A 152 -20.77 -0.41 -12.85
N SER A 153 -19.45 -0.16 -12.91
CA SER A 153 -18.45 -1.23 -12.86
C SER A 153 -18.54 -1.98 -11.52
N PRO A 154 -18.70 -3.33 -11.54
CA PRO A 154 -18.80 -4.11 -10.29
C PRO A 154 -17.48 -4.08 -9.51
N THR A 155 -17.56 -4.27 -8.19
CA THR A 155 -16.39 -4.31 -7.30
C THR A 155 -15.33 -5.30 -7.76
N SER A 156 -15.72 -6.42 -8.38
CA SER A 156 -14.78 -7.41 -8.96
C SER A 156 -13.90 -6.83 -10.08
N GLN A 157 -14.38 -5.84 -10.79
CA GLN A 157 -13.63 -5.13 -11.83
C GLN A 157 -12.80 -3.99 -11.22
N VAL A 158 -13.37 -3.22 -10.29
CA VAL A 158 -12.68 -2.13 -9.58
C VAL A 158 -11.47 -2.66 -8.80
N ARG A 159 -11.56 -3.83 -8.18
CA ARG A 159 -10.44 -4.45 -7.45
C ARG A 159 -9.20 -4.70 -8.32
N LEU A 160 -9.35 -4.85 -9.64
CA LEU A 160 -8.23 -5.08 -10.56
C LEU A 160 -7.26 -3.90 -10.62
N ILE A 161 -7.67 -2.73 -10.17
CA ILE A 161 -6.83 -1.53 -10.11
C ILE A 161 -5.62 -1.77 -9.19
N SER A 162 -5.84 -2.26 -7.96
CA SER A 162 -4.84 -2.22 -6.88
C SER A 162 -4.77 -3.49 -6.03
N SER A 163 -5.44 -4.58 -6.43
CA SER A 163 -5.37 -5.88 -5.76
C SER A 163 -4.17 -6.67 -6.27
N GLY A 164 -3.07 -6.59 -5.56
CA GLY A 164 -1.76 -7.18 -5.86
C GLY A 164 -0.63 -6.13 -5.90
N PRO A 165 0.61 -6.48 -5.44
CA PRO A 165 1.69 -5.51 -5.21
C PRO A 165 2.12 -4.76 -6.47
N GLY A 166 2.19 -5.44 -7.61
CA GLY A 166 2.51 -4.82 -8.90
C GLY A 166 1.41 -3.86 -9.36
N ARG A 167 0.15 -4.31 -9.30
CA ARG A 167 -1.02 -3.51 -9.67
C ARG A 167 -1.13 -2.23 -8.84
N MET A 168 -0.96 -2.37 -7.52
CA MET A 168 -0.97 -1.25 -6.59
C MET A 168 0.12 -0.22 -6.93
N SER A 169 1.35 -0.68 -7.16
CA SER A 169 2.46 0.21 -7.49
C SER A 169 2.21 0.95 -8.82
N GLU A 170 1.68 0.25 -9.83
CA GLU A 170 1.34 0.84 -11.13
C GLU A 170 0.17 1.83 -11.02
N ALA A 171 -0.90 1.49 -10.28
CA ALA A 171 -2.03 2.37 -10.05
C ALA A 171 -1.64 3.71 -9.39
N LEU A 172 -0.66 3.68 -8.48
CA LEU A 172 -0.11 4.86 -7.83
C LEU A 172 1.10 5.46 -8.57
N ASP A 173 1.42 4.95 -9.76
CA ASP A 173 2.57 5.38 -10.56
C ASP A 173 3.87 5.38 -9.74
N ILE A 174 4.11 4.30 -8.96
CA ILE A 174 5.31 4.12 -8.14
C ILE A 174 6.36 3.39 -8.95
N THR A 175 7.55 3.99 -9.05
CA THR A 175 8.70 3.39 -9.72
C THR A 175 9.95 3.44 -8.85
N ARG A 176 10.89 2.54 -9.10
CA ARG A 176 12.16 2.55 -8.37
C ARG A 176 12.93 3.85 -8.58
N ALA A 177 12.99 4.34 -9.81
CA ALA A 177 13.76 5.53 -10.15
C ALA A 177 13.24 6.79 -9.44
N ARG A 178 11.91 6.88 -9.26
CA ARG A 178 11.28 8.05 -8.66
C ARG A 178 11.12 7.96 -7.16
N ASP A 179 10.86 6.75 -6.64
CA ASP A 179 10.30 6.62 -5.29
C ASP A 179 11.17 5.83 -4.31
N ASN A 180 12.16 5.05 -4.78
CA ASN A 180 13.04 4.32 -3.86
C ASN A 180 13.84 5.29 -2.98
N GLY A 181 13.80 5.09 -1.67
CA GLY A 181 14.45 5.94 -0.67
C GLY A 181 13.65 7.18 -0.25
N LYS A 182 12.45 7.42 -0.78
CA LYS A 182 11.58 8.51 -0.30
C LYS A 182 11.17 8.32 1.16
N ASP A 183 11.20 9.40 1.91
CA ASP A 183 10.66 9.46 3.26
C ASP A 183 9.13 9.50 3.22
N MET A 184 8.47 8.39 3.61
CA MET A 184 7.02 8.26 3.60
C MET A 184 6.36 8.76 4.89
N THR A 185 7.14 9.38 5.80
CA THR A 185 6.66 10.02 7.02
C THR A 185 6.38 11.51 6.83
N THR A 186 6.55 12.03 5.61
CA THR A 186 6.36 13.44 5.29
C THR A 186 5.64 13.65 3.95
N ARG A 187 4.80 14.71 3.88
CA ARG A 187 4.09 15.08 2.64
C ARG A 187 5.02 15.62 1.55
N GLN A 188 6.18 16.17 1.92
CA GLN A 188 7.15 16.74 0.99
C GLN A 188 7.70 15.70 0.00
N SER A 189 7.71 14.44 0.38
CA SER A 189 8.13 13.34 -0.51
C SER A 189 7.18 13.10 -1.70
N GLY A 190 5.92 13.57 -1.59
CA GLY A 190 4.86 13.28 -2.55
C GLY A 190 4.30 11.86 -2.48
N LEU A 191 4.78 11.03 -1.54
CA LEU A 191 4.26 9.68 -1.25
C LEU A 191 4.38 9.44 0.25
N TRP A 192 3.23 9.36 0.96
CA TRP A 192 3.26 9.24 2.41
C TRP A 192 2.10 8.42 2.96
N PHE A 193 2.24 7.96 4.19
CA PHE A 193 1.16 7.32 4.95
C PHE A 193 0.43 8.32 5.83
N ALA A 194 -0.88 8.12 5.99
CA ALA A 194 -1.71 8.92 6.89
C ALA A 194 -2.80 8.07 7.56
N GLY A 195 -3.32 8.56 8.68
CA GLY A 195 -4.48 7.97 9.35
C GLY A 195 -5.70 8.87 9.20
N ASP A 196 -6.89 8.27 9.04
CA ASP A 196 -8.19 8.94 9.02
C ASP A 196 -9.11 8.49 10.16
N GLY A 197 -8.53 7.80 11.15
CA GLY A 197 -9.28 7.25 12.30
C GLY A 197 -9.90 5.87 12.05
N TYR A 198 -9.91 5.38 10.80
CA TYR A 198 -10.42 4.04 10.50
C TYR A 198 -9.59 2.96 11.19
N ARG A 199 -10.28 1.97 11.76
CA ARG A 199 -9.71 0.76 12.33
C ARG A 199 -10.46 -0.46 11.77
N PRO A 200 -9.77 -1.47 11.22
CA PRO A 200 -10.43 -2.67 10.76
C PRO A 200 -11.03 -3.45 11.96
N GLU A 201 -12.22 -3.98 11.78
CA GLU A 201 -12.88 -4.81 12.82
C GLU A 201 -12.10 -6.10 13.08
N ARG A 202 -11.57 -6.70 12.01
CA ARG A 202 -10.82 -7.95 12.10
C ARG A 202 -9.65 -7.99 11.10
N VAL A 203 -8.49 -8.36 11.63
CA VAL A 203 -7.28 -8.63 10.86
C VAL A 203 -6.98 -10.13 10.95
N THR A 204 -6.77 -10.77 9.81
CA THR A 204 -6.42 -12.19 9.71
C THR A 204 -4.95 -12.31 9.25
N ALA A 205 -4.19 -13.18 9.91
CA ALA A 205 -2.84 -13.55 9.50
C ALA A 205 -2.87 -14.84 8.68
N THR A 206 -2.13 -14.86 7.57
CA THR A 206 -2.05 -16.00 6.64
C THR A 206 -0.61 -16.16 6.14
N PRO A 207 -0.26 -17.29 5.51
CA PRO A 207 1.01 -17.42 4.81
C PRO A 207 1.20 -16.36 3.72
N ARG A 208 2.46 -15.91 3.53
CA ARG A 208 2.87 -14.99 2.47
C ARG A 208 2.75 -15.62 1.10
N ILE A 209 2.56 -14.80 0.06
CA ILE A 209 2.33 -15.24 -1.32
C ILE A 209 3.57 -15.01 -2.19
N GLY A 210 3.93 -16.02 -2.99
CA GLY A 210 4.99 -15.90 -4.02
C GLY A 210 6.42 -16.02 -3.48
N ILE A 211 6.60 -16.49 -2.24
CA ILE A 211 7.91 -16.78 -1.64
C ILE A 211 8.24 -18.26 -1.71
N LYS A 212 9.54 -18.61 -1.61
CA LYS A 212 10.05 -19.99 -1.67
C LYS A 212 10.62 -20.48 -0.35
N LYS A 213 10.84 -19.59 0.62
CA LYS A 213 11.38 -19.87 1.96
C LYS A 213 10.44 -19.35 3.01
N ALA A 214 10.44 -19.93 4.21
CA ALA A 214 9.57 -19.57 5.31
C ALA A 214 8.07 -19.47 4.90
N VAL A 215 7.63 -20.39 4.02
CA VAL A 215 6.31 -20.36 3.37
C VAL A 215 5.15 -20.59 4.34
N ALA A 216 5.39 -21.28 5.45
CA ALA A 216 4.36 -21.58 6.44
C ALA A 216 4.12 -20.43 7.45
N GLU A 217 5.03 -19.46 7.51
CA GLU A 217 4.95 -18.35 8.47
C GLU A 217 3.74 -17.45 8.17
N PRO A 218 2.85 -17.18 9.14
CA PRO A 218 1.65 -16.38 8.94
C PRO A 218 1.96 -14.87 8.99
N LEU A 219 2.83 -14.41 8.08
CA LEU A 219 3.34 -13.05 8.03
C LEU A 219 2.69 -12.18 6.94
N ARG A 220 1.58 -12.63 6.36
CA ARG A 220 0.70 -11.83 5.51
C ARG A 220 -0.54 -11.46 6.31
N PHE A 221 -0.86 -10.18 6.37
CA PHE A 221 -1.98 -9.64 7.10
C PHE A 221 -3.01 -9.03 6.15
N VAL A 222 -4.28 -9.29 6.42
CA VAL A 222 -5.39 -8.80 5.60
C VAL A 222 -6.55 -8.30 6.46
N ILE A 223 -7.28 -7.30 5.97
CA ILE A 223 -8.58 -6.95 6.52
C ILE A 223 -9.57 -8.03 6.10
N ALA A 224 -10.08 -8.79 7.06
CA ALA A 224 -10.97 -9.92 6.79
C ALA A 224 -12.24 -9.47 6.03
N GLY A 225 -12.58 -10.21 4.99
CA GLY A 225 -13.78 -9.93 4.17
C GLY A 225 -13.65 -8.74 3.22
N ASN A 226 -12.55 -7.97 3.24
CA ASN A 226 -12.41 -6.85 2.31
C ASN A 226 -12.25 -7.35 0.85
N PRO A 227 -13.08 -6.84 -0.10
CA PRO A 227 -13.10 -7.34 -1.47
C PRO A 227 -11.85 -7.01 -2.29
N PHE A 228 -11.00 -6.09 -1.83
CA PHE A 228 -9.77 -5.68 -2.53
C PHE A 228 -8.56 -6.52 -2.16
N VAL A 229 -8.65 -7.42 -1.18
CA VAL A 229 -7.57 -8.36 -0.82
C VAL A 229 -7.19 -9.20 -2.04
N SER A 230 -5.88 -9.38 -2.28
CA SER A 230 -5.36 -10.15 -3.42
C SER A 230 -5.45 -11.66 -3.17
N GLY A 231 -5.53 -12.46 -4.25
CA GLY A 231 -5.64 -13.91 -4.15
C GLY A 231 -7.01 -14.40 -3.68
N PRO A 232 -7.10 -15.61 -3.09
CA PRO A 232 -8.33 -16.16 -2.55
C PRO A 232 -8.90 -15.32 -1.42
N ARG A 233 -10.23 -15.30 -1.30
CA ARG A 233 -10.90 -14.58 -0.20
C ARG A 233 -10.49 -15.17 1.15
N VAL A 234 -10.13 -14.30 2.08
CA VAL A 234 -9.86 -14.64 3.49
C VAL A 234 -11.05 -14.14 4.29
N SER A 235 -11.79 -15.08 4.83
CA SER A 235 -12.96 -14.85 5.68
C SER A 235 -12.57 -14.54 7.12
#